data_9ceb3ace58cd0429420e642dcb5e27fd
#
_entry.id   9ceb3ace58cd0429420e642dcb5e27fd
#
_cell.length_a   1.000
_cell.length_b   1.000
_cell.length_c   1.000
_cell.angle_alpha   90.00
_cell.angle_beta   90.00
_cell.angle_gamma   90.00
#
_symmetry.space_group_name_H-M   'P 1'
#
loop_
_entity.id
_entity.type
_entity.pdbx_description
1 polymer ?
#
loop_
_entity_poly.entity_id
_entity_poly.type
_entity_poly.pdbx_seq_one_letter_code
_entity_poly.pdbx_strand_id
1 'polypeptide(L)'
;LILSDSRAKGIFVAQQFRGFDHAQMMSRLQPRLPHLQHVWTVRGPAQGGALEDLRTLIAHDATPPEWPAVSPDAIKLVLYTSGTTGQPKAVLHSHNTLLRAVLMCADYWQLQPGETTLMPSPVTHVTGFSHGIEMPFYRGVRAVLMEKWDTAEAMDIIEREQVAFTIGATPFLQELMDMAERTRRHLPSLRLFPCGGAAVAPEVIYRVPRTLHHCRSFRVYGSSEAPMITLGFPLPQDHQLAAETDGKVVDYEVLIQKADGQCAATGQEGEICVRGPALFLGYARLEHTQEAFDEAGYFHTGDVGYLTPEGAIVFTGRIKDLINRGGEKISAKEVEDLLHQHPSVQAAAVVAMPHARLGETVCAYIIARPGTAPSAQDIAALLDRSGVARQKYPEQIFFVDQFPTTASGKIKKDLLRKDAQHRHTGGPATT
;
A
#
# COMPACT_ATOMS: atom_id res chain seq x y z
N LEU A 1 2.41 10.39 20.02
CA LEU A 1 3.62 9.75 19.53
C LEU A 1 4.18 10.50 18.30
N ILE A 2 3.50 10.53 17.14
CA ILE A 2 4.02 11.09 15.89
C ILE A 2 4.53 12.52 16.05
N LEU A 3 3.71 13.45 16.59
CA LEU A 3 4.09 14.85 16.76
C LEU A 3 5.24 15.06 17.76
N SER A 4 5.32 14.20 18.78
CA SER A 4 6.44 14.23 19.74
C SER A 4 7.74 13.73 19.11
N ASP A 5 7.66 12.62 18.36
CA ASP A 5 8.79 11.95 17.73
C ASP A 5 9.39 12.80 16.57
N SER A 6 8.52 13.37 15.73
CA SER A 6 8.91 14.26 14.63
C SER A 6 9.36 15.65 15.09
N ARG A 7 9.15 16.01 16.36
CA ARG A 7 9.37 17.38 16.87
C ARG A 7 8.70 18.46 16.03
N ALA A 8 7.49 18.15 15.52
CA ALA A 8 6.74 19.06 14.66
C ALA A 8 6.54 20.43 15.32
N LYS A 9 6.84 21.51 14.59
CA LYS A 9 6.66 22.89 15.06
C LYS A 9 5.26 23.41 14.79
N GLY A 10 4.61 22.90 13.74
CA GLY A 10 3.26 23.28 13.36
C GLY A 10 2.48 22.11 12.79
N ILE A 11 1.16 22.20 12.85
CA ILE A 11 0.25 21.21 12.27
C ILE A 11 -0.98 21.88 11.68
N PHE A 12 -1.43 21.38 10.53
CA PHE A 12 -2.72 21.70 9.94
C PHE A 12 -3.70 20.56 10.21
N VAL A 13 -4.85 20.85 10.79
CA VAL A 13 -5.88 19.87 11.10
C VAL A 13 -7.25 20.35 10.62
N ALA A 14 -8.07 19.45 10.10
CA ALA A 14 -9.47 19.75 9.92
C ALA A 14 -10.12 19.98 11.30
N GLN A 15 -11.02 20.95 11.44
CA GLN A 15 -11.78 21.11 12.68
C GLN A 15 -12.50 19.80 13.02
N GLN A 16 -13.29 19.31 12.06
CA GLN A 16 -13.93 18.01 12.13
C GLN A 16 -13.73 17.26 10.82
N PHE A 17 -13.47 15.97 10.90
CA PHE A 17 -13.36 15.11 9.74
C PHE A 17 -13.88 13.70 10.07
N ARG A 18 -14.81 13.19 9.26
CA ARG A 18 -15.43 11.85 9.42
C ARG A 18 -15.99 11.64 10.84
N GLY A 19 -16.66 12.65 11.40
CA GLY A 19 -17.27 12.57 12.72
C GLY A 19 -16.31 12.73 13.90
N PHE A 20 -15.00 12.92 13.64
CA PHE A 20 -14.00 13.11 14.69
C PHE A 20 -13.59 14.58 14.80
N ASP A 21 -13.55 15.12 16.03
CA ASP A 21 -13.13 16.49 16.35
C ASP A 21 -11.61 16.54 16.57
N HIS A 22 -10.88 16.83 15.50
CA HIS A 22 -9.42 16.96 15.55
C HIS A 22 -8.96 18.22 16.28
N ALA A 23 -9.74 19.32 16.21
CA ALA A 23 -9.40 20.55 16.89
C ALA A 23 -9.43 20.36 18.42
N GLN A 24 -10.47 19.71 18.94
CA GLN A 24 -10.56 19.37 20.36
C GLN A 24 -9.43 18.42 20.78
N MET A 25 -9.10 17.42 19.97
CA MET A 25 -7.96 16.55 20.22
C MET A 25 -6.67 17.35 20.34
N MET A 26 -6.41 18.27 19.40
CA MET A 26 -5.19 19.07 19.40
C MET A 26 -5.12 20.03 20.60
N SER A 27 -6.22 20.66 21.00
CA SER A 27 -6.27 21.48 22.20
C SER A 27 -5.86 20.73 23.48
N ARG A 28 -6.18 19.43 23.55
CA ARG A 28 -5.78 18.56 24.68
C ARG A 28 -4.33 18.10 24.58
N LEU A 29 -3.78 17.91 23.37
CA LEU A 29 -2.45 17.37 23.16
C LEU A 29 -1.35 18.45 23.17
N GLN A 30 -1.63 19.65 22.65
CA GLN A 30 -0.65 20.72 22.49
C GLN A 30 0.14 21.05 23.77
N PRO A 31 -0.48 21.13 24.98
CA PRO A 31 0.27 21.38 26.22
C PRO A 31 1.31 20.32 26.55
N ARG A 32 1.19 19.13 25.96
CA ARG A 32 2.11 17.99 26.15
C ARG A 32 3.14 17.87 25.04
N LEU A 33 3.15 18.80 24.09
CA LEU A 33 4.00 18.80 22.89
C LEU A 33 4.84 20.07 22.84
N PRO A 34 5.98 20.14 23.57
CA PRO A 34 6.73 21.37 23.79
C PRO A 34 7.33 21.96 22.50
N HIS A 35 7.46 21.17 21.43
CA HIS A 35 7.95 21.63 20.15
C HIS A 35 6.84 22.17 19.24
N LEU A 36 5.56 21.85 19.51
CA LEU A 36 4.42 22.26 18.69
C LEU A 36 4.00 23.69 19.03
N GLN A 37 4.43 24.62 18.20
CA GLN A 37 4.19 26.04 18.38
C GLN A 37 2.84 26.47 17.78
N HIS A 38 2.46 25.92 16.63
CA HIS A 38 1.29 26.35 15.85
C HIS A 38 0.35 25.18 15.55
N VAL A 39 -0.94 25.42 15.69
CA VAL A 39 -1.99 24.49 15.27
C VAL A 39 -3.01 25.26 14.44
N TRP A 40 -2.99 25.07 13.12
CA TRP A 40 -3.95 25.71 12.22
C TRP A 40 -5.12 24.79 11.91
N THR A 41 -6.33 25.34 12.10
CA THR A 41 -7.55 24.65 11.72
C THR A 41 -7.92 24.96 10.27
N VAL A 42 -8.27 23.93 9.52
CA VAL A 42 -8.83 24.02 8.17
C VAL A 42 -10.31 23.59 8.21
N ARG A 43 -11.12 24.11 7.28
CA ARG A 43 -12.56 23.78 7.16
C ARG A 43 -13.36 24.03 8.45
N GLY A 44 -13.19 25.21 9.01
CA GLY A 44 -13.94 25.66 10.17
C GLY A 44 -13.18 26.69 10.99
N PRO A 45 -13.89 27.48 11.80
CA PRO A 45 -13.25 28.50 12.66
C PRO A 45 -12.43 27.80 13.75
N ALA A 46 -11.34 28.44 14.14
CA ALA A 46 -10.63 28.06 15.36
C ALA A 46 -11.56 28.28 16.57
N GLN A 47 -11.87 27.21 17.31
CA GLN A 47 -12.70 27.29 18.51
C GLN A 47 -11.84 26.93 19.74
N GLY A 48 -11.51 28.01 20.52
CA GLY A 48 -10.85 27.86 21.82
C GLY A 48 -9.34 27.56 21.78
N GLY A 49 -8.66 28.01 22.83
CA GLY A 49 -7.24 27.71 23.07
C GLY A 49 -6.27 28.42 22.12
N ALA A 50 -5.11 27.78 21.92
CA ALA A 50 -4.03 28.27 21.05
C ALA A 50 -4.21 27.84 19.56
N LEU A 51 -5.45 27.52 19.14
CA LEU A 51 -5.73 27.15 17.74
C LEU A 51 -5.87 28.42 16.89
N GLU A 52 -5.26 28.38 15.71
CA GLU A 52 -5.30 29.46 14.73
C GLU A 52 -6.16 29.03 13.52
N ASP A 53 -6.87 29.98 12.91
CA ASP A 53 -7.59 29.71 11.67
C ASP A 53 -6.63 29.84 10.49
N LEU A 54 -6.57 28.83 9.59
CA LEU A 54 -5.73 28.88 8.39
C LEU A 54 -5.97 30.14 7.55
N ARG A 55 -7.21 30.69 7.56
CA ARG A 55 -7.53 31.92 6.83
C ARG A 55 -6.73 33.11 7.31
N THR A 56 -6.37 33.17 8.61
CA THR A 56 -5.51 34.24 9.15
C THR A 56 -4.09 34.15 8.60
N LEU A 57 -3.57 32.93 8.40
CA LEU A 57 -2.26 32.72 7.79
C LEU A 57 -2.27 33.11 6.30
N ILE A 58 -3.33 32.75 5.57
CA ILE A 58 -3.48 33.08 4.14
C ILE A 58 -3.66 34.59 3.93
N ALA A 59 -4.39 35.25 4.83
CA ALA A 59 -4.65 36.68 4.75
C ALA A 59 -3.47 37.55 5.23
N HIS A 60 -2.39 36.95 5.72
CA HIS A 60 -1.23 37.65 6.22
C HIS A 60 -0.45 38.30 5.07
N ASP A 61 -0.47 39.63 5.02
CA ASP A 61 0.29 40.42 4.02
C ASP A 61 1.73 40.63 4.53
N ALA A 62 2.54 39.60 4.36
CA ALA A 62 3.95 39.64 4.71
C ALA A 62 4.80 39.69 3.43
N THR A 63 5.84 40.51 3.47
CA THR A 63 6.89 40.43 2.42
C THR A 63 7.48 39.03 2.42
N PRO A 64 7.51 38.33 1.26
CA PRO A 64 8.11 37.00 1.20
C PRO A 64 9.53 37.04 1.76
N PRO A 65 9.87 36.09 2.67
CA PRO A 65 11.24 36.04 3.15
C PRO A 65 12.18 35.63 2.00
N GLU A 66 13.44 35.99 2.11
CA GLU A 66 14.47 35.40 1.25
C GLU A 66 14.49 33.90 1.52
N TRP A 67 14.24 33.10 0.47
CA TRP A 67 14.18 31.64 0.61
C TRP A 67 15.59 31.08 0.82
N PRO A 68 15.84 30.33 1.89
CA PRO A 68 17.13 29.72 2.10
C PRO A 68 17.40 28.67 1.01
N ALA A 69 18.66 28.55 0.60
CA ALA A 69 19.07 27.42 -0.23
C ALA A 69 18.93 26.12 0.58
N VAL A 70 18.12 25.21 0.07
CA VAL A 70 17.88 23.90 0.69
C VAL A 70 18.67 22.85 -0.06
N SER A 71 19.46 22.04 0.66
CA SER A 71 20.14 20.91 0.06
C SER A 71 19.13 19.91 -0.52
N PRO A 72 19.31 19.42 -1.75
CA PRO A 72 18.45 18.38 -2.30
C PRO A 72 18.50 17.06 -1.51
N ASP A 73 19.54 16.86 -0.69
CA ASP A 73 19.65 15.70 0.22
C ASP A 73 19.08 15.96 1.62
N ALA A 74 18.57 17.17 1.88
CA ALA A 74 17.86 17.44 3.12
C ALA A 74 16.55 16.61 3.22
N ILE A 75 16.19 16.25 4.45
CA ILE A 75 14.91 15.55 4.71
C ILE A 75 13.76 16.45 4.29
N LYS A 76 12.95 15.96 3.36
CA LYS A 76 11.73 16.62 2.87
C LYS A 76 10.48 16.02 3.48
N LEU A 77 10.45 14.71 3.65
CA LEU A 77 9.27 13.97 4.05
C LEU A 77 9.61 12.97 5.15
N VAL A 78 8.79 12.95 6.19
CA VAL A 78 8.79 11.93 7.25
C VAL A 78 7.47 11.19 7.20
N LEU A 79 7.50 9.92 6.80
CA LEU A 79 6.32 9.06 6.74
C LEU A 79 6.33 8.06 7.89
N TYR A 80 5.23 7.99 8.63
CA TYR A 80 5.08 7.00 9.69
C TYR A 80 4.38 5.76 9.16
N THR A 81 5.06 4.62 9.23
CA THR A 81 4.51 3.31 8.87
C THR A 81 4.14 2.54 10.13
N SER A 82 3.10 1.70 10.02
CA SER A 82 2.76 0.76 11.10
C SER A 82 3.85 -0.32 11.17
N GLY A 83 4.86 -0.11 12.02
CA GLY A 83 5.95 -1.06 12.21
C GLY A 83 5.46 -2.45 12.62
N THR A 84 6.26 -3.48 12.35
CA THR A 84 5.98 -4.87 12.73
C THR A 84 5.89 -5.09 14.24
N THR A 85 6.51 -4.19 15.01
CA THR A 85 6.56 -4.20 16.48
C THR A 85 5.39 -3.46 17.13
N GLY A 86 4.42 -2.97 16.35
CA GLY A 86 3.28 -2.18 16.84
C GLY A 86 3.58 -0.70 17.11
N GLN A 87 4.86 -0.29 17.06
CA GLN A 87 5.25 1.12 17.12
C GLN A 87 5.49 1.66 15.70
N PRO A 88 4.94 2.83 15.33
CA PRO A 88 5.19 3.44 14.04
C PRO A 88 6.68 3.76 13.85
N LYS A 89 7.22 3.40 12.68
CA LYS A 89 8.58 3.77 12.27
C LYS A 89 8.51 5.00 11.36
N ALA A 90 9.36 6.00 11.64
CA ALA A 90 9.46 7.22 10.85
C ALA A 90 10.45 6.99 9.69
N VAL A 91 9.96 6.87 8.49
CA VAL A 91 10.69 6.72 7.22
C VAL A 91 11.10 8.10 6.72
N LEU A 92 12.37 8.31 6.42
CA LEU A 92 12.95 9.60 6.02
C LEU A 92 13.24 9.61 4.52
N HIS A 93 12.68 10.59 3.81
CA HIS A 93 13.00 10.85 2.41
C HIS A 93 13.57 12.24 2.20
N SER A 94 14.58 12.36 1.32
CA SER A 94 15.09 13.64 0.83
C SER A 94 14.28 14.14 -0.39
N HIS A 95 14.60 15.36 -0.84
CA HIS A 95 14.11 15.85 -2.12
C HIS A 95 14.55 14.94 -3.26
N ASN A 96 15.81 14.51 -3.29
CA ASN A 96 16.37 13.65 -4.33
C ASN A 96 15.68 12.29 -4.41
N THR A 97 15.50 11.61 -3.27
CA THR A 97 14.89 10.25 -3.28
C THR A 97 13.45 10.27 -3.76
N LEU A 98 12.65 11.28 -3.36
CA LEU A 98 11.27 11.43 -3.81
C LEU A 98 11.19 11.86 -5.28
N LEU A 99 12.01 12.83 -5.68
CA LEU A 99 12.06 13.27 -7.08
C LEU A 99 12.41 12.10 -8.01
N ARG A 100 13.38 11.26 -7.63
CA ARG A 100 13.73 10.11 -8.45
C ARG A 100 12.58 9.13 -8.59
N ALA A 101 11.88 8.82 -7.49
CA ALA A 101 10.70 7.96 -7.53
C ALA A 101 9.62 8.48 -8.49
N VAL A 102 9.37 9.80 -8.49
CA VAL A 102 8.38 10.43 -9.37
C VAL A 102 8.81 10.42 -10.83
N LEU A 103 10.07 10.81 -11.10
CA LEU A 103 10.55 10.92 -12.49
C LEU A 103 10.65 9.56 -13.18
N MET A 104 11.17 8.52 -12.49
CA MET A 104 11.24 7.19 -13.11
C MET A 104 9.86 6.64 -13.46
N CYS A 105 8.83 6.90 -12.63
CA CYS A 105 7.46 6.54 -12.95
C CYS A 105 6.93 7.31 -14.16
N ALA A 106 7.10 8.64 -14.15
CA ALA A 106 6.61 9.50 -15.21
C ALA A 106 7.23 9.16 -16.56
N ASP A 107 8.53 8.87 -16.59
CA ASP A 107 9.27 8.53 -17.82
C ASP A 107 8.90 7.12 -18.30
N TYR A 108 8.89 6.14 -17.42
CA TYR A 108 8.58 4.74 -17.79
C TYR A 108 7.14 4.58 -18.28
N TRP A 109 6.17 5.26 -17.64
CA TRP A 109 4.77 5.24 -18.04
C TRP A 109 4.43 6.28 -19.10
N GLN A 110 5.41 7.05 -19.58
CA GLN A 110 5.27 8.07 -20.63
C GLN A 110 4.16 9.07 -20.31
N LEU A 111 4.12 9.56 -19.06
CA LEU A 111 3.17 10.58 -18.65
C LEU A 111 3.54 11.92 -19.32
N GLN A 112 2.56 12.58 -19.91
CA GLN A 112 2.76 13.84 -20.64
C GLN A 112 2.33 15.05 -19.81
N PRO A 113 3.03 16.20 -19.92
CA PRO A 113 2.55 17.45 -19.36
C PRO A 113 1.12 17.77 -19.84
N GLY A 114 0.27 18.23 -18.93
CA GLY A 114 -1.14 18.52 -19.21
C GLY A 114 -2.10 17.35 -19.06
N GLU A 115 -1.62 16.10 -18.98
CA GLU A 115 -2.48 14.96 -18.63
C GLU A 115 -3.04 15.11 -17.22
N THR A 116 -4.25 14.57 -17.02
CA THR A 116 -4.88 14.58 -15.70
C THR A 116 -4.72 13.23 -15.00
N THR A 117 -4.30 13.27 -13.73
CA THR A 117 -4.32 12.10 -12.84
C THR A 117 -5.43 12.23 -11.80
N LEU A 118 -6.11 11.12 -11.52
CA LEU A 118 -6.97 10.98 -10.34
C LEU A 118 -6.17 10.31 -9.23
N MET A 119 -6.16 10.89 -8.03
CA MET A 119 -5.47 10.34 -6.87
C MET A 119 -6.47 9.98 -5.76
N PRO A 120 -6.86 8.70 -5.70
CA PRO A 120 -7.76 8.20 -4.65
C PRO A 120 -7.02 7.87 -3.33
N SER A 121 -5.71 7.68 -3.40
CA SER A 121 -4.92 7.34 -2.22
C SER A 121 -4.67 8.57 -1.35
N PRO A 122 -4.72 8.43 -0.01
CA PRO A 122 -4.43 9.53 0.90
C PRO A 122 -3.03 10.11 0.67
N VAL A 123 -2.89 11.44 0.72
CA VAL A 123 -1.59 12.14 0.62
C VAL A 123 -0.66 11.87 1.81
N THR A 124 -1.17 11.27 2.87
CA THR A 124 -0.39 10.76 4.01
C THR A 124 0.28 9.41 3.72
N HIS A 125 0.02 8.81 2.57
CA HIS A 125 0.71 7.62 2.06
C HIS A 125 1.66 8.03 0.94
N VAL A 126 2.81 7.33 0.80
CA VAL A 126 3.83 7.66 -0.22
C VAL A 126 3.26 7.74 -1.63
N THR A 127 2.34 6.84 -2.00
CA THR A 127 1.67 6.87 -3.31
C THR A 127 0.89 8.16 -3.53
N GLY A 128 0.04 8.55 -2.55
CA GLY A 128 -0.74 9.78 -2.65
C GLY A 128 0.13 11.03 -2.66
N PHE A 129 1.20 11.05 -1.85
CA PHE A 129 2.14 12.15 -1.82
C PHE A 129 2.91 12.27 -3.15
N SER A 130 3.54 11.19 -3.60
CA SER A 130 4.38 11.23 -4.80
C SER A 130 3.58 11.52 -6.08
N HIS A 131 2.44 10.87 -6.27
CA HIS A 131 1.69 11.00 -7.53
C HIS A 131 0.61 12.10 -7.49
N GLY A 132 0.07 12.44 -6.30
CA GLY A 132 -0.94 13.49 -6.15
C GLY A 132 -0.37 14.87 -5.87
N ILE A 133 0.78 14.96 -5.18
CA ILE A 133 1.39 16.24 -4.80
C ILE A 133 2.66 16.52 -5.61
N GLU A 134 3.63 15.59 -5.64
CA GLU A 134 4.94 15.83 -6.27
C GLU A 134 4.88 15.81 -7.81
N MET A 135 4.24 14.81 -8.38
CA MET A 135 4.19 14.60 -9.83
C MET A 135 3.63 15.80 -10.61
N PRO A 136 2.58 16.51 -10.16
CA PRO A 136 2.12 17.73 -10.81
C PRO A 136 3.21 18.79 -10.99
N PHE A 137 4.06 18.99 -9.99
CA PHE A 137 5.12 19.98 -10.05
C PHE A 137 6.29 19.55 -10.94
N TYR A 138 6.65 18.28 -10.94
CA TYR A 138 7.83 17.81 -11.66
C TYR A 138 7.54 17.39 -13.10
N ARG A 139 6.31 16.94 -13.40
CA ARG A 139 5.94 16.49 -14.74
C ARG A 139 4.94 17.39 -15.45
N GLY A 140 4.36 18.35 -14.75
CA GLY A 140 3.35 19.24 -15.32
C GLY A 140 2.02 18.55 -15.60
N VAL A 141 1.71 17.47 -14.89
CA VAL A 141 0.38 16.83 -14.93
C VAL A 141 -0.58 17.56 -13.99
N ARG A 142 -1.87 17.47 -14.26
CA ARG A 142 -2.92 18.00 -13.37
C ARG A 142 -3.42 16.89 -12.44
N ALA A 143 -3.39 17.10 -11.13
CA ALA A 143 -3.92 16.14 -10.17
C ALA A 143 -5.31 16.54 -9.68
N VAL A 144 -6.24 15.58 -9.66
CA VAL A 144 -7.51 15.64 -8.98
C VAL A 144 -7.44 14.73 -7.76
N LEU A 145 -7.54 15.31 -6.56
CA LEU A 145 -7.47 14.57 -5.30
C LEU A 145 -8.88 14.21 -4.86
N MET A 146 -9.09 12.96 -4.42
CA MET A 146 -10.32 12.53 -3.77
C MET A 146 -10.13 12.54 -2.25
N GLU A 147 -11.08 13.14 -1.52
CA GLU A 147 -11.08 13.11 -0.06
C GLU A 147 -11.39 11.72 0.50
N LYS A 148 -12.28 11.02 -0.18
CA LYS A 148 -12.71 9.66 0.13
C LYS A 148 -12.97 8.95 -1.18
N TRP A 149 -12.59 7.68 -1.26
CA TRP A 149 -12.97 6.87 -2.39
C TRP A 149 -14.49 6.67 -2.44
N ASP A 150 -15.06 7.04 -3.56
CA ASP A 150 -16.42 6.72 -3.99
C ASP A 150 -16.36 6.38 -5.47
N THR A 151 -16.79 5.18 -5.82
CA THR A 151 -16.61 4.66 -7.18
C THR A 151 -17.44 5.43 -8.22
N ALA A 152 -18.66 5.87 -7.86
CA ALA A 152 -19.49 6.65 -8.75
C ALA A 152 -18.89 8.03 -9.01
N GLU A 153 -18.46 8.72 -7.95
CA GLU A 153 -17.77 10.00 -8.04
C GLU A 153 -16.46 9.87 -8.84
N ALA A 154 -15.69 8.79 -8.62
CA ALA A 154 -14.46 8.53 -9.37
C ALA A 154 -14.72 8.43 -10.87
N MET A 155 -15.76 7.70 -11.30
CA MET A 155 -16.14 7.59 -12.71
C MET A 155 -16.54 8.95 -13.30
N ASP A 156 -17.33 9.73 -12.55
CA ASP A 156 -17.75 11.07 -12.98
C ASP A 156 -16.56 12.03 -13.13
N ILE A 157 -15.61 11.96 -12.20
CA ILE A 157 -14.34 12.71 -12.29
C ILE A 157 -13.53 12.26 -13.50
N ILE A 158 -13.37 10.96 -13.73
CA ILE A 158 -12.59 10.44 -14.86
C ILE A 158 -13.13 10.98 -16.18
N GLU A 159 -14.45 10.97 -16.38
CA GLU A 159 -15.07 11.49 -17.61
C GLU A 159 -15.02 13.01 -17.70
N ARG A 160 -15.40 13.71 -16.64
CA ARG A 160 -15.45 15.19 -16.64
C ARG A 160 -14.07 15.80 -16.80
N GLU A 161 -13.06 15.26 -16.09
CA GLU A 161 -11.71 15.81 -16.07
C GLU A 161 -10.79 15.16 -17.12
N GLN A 162 -11.31 14.22 -17.92
CA GLN A 162 -10.56 13.46 -18.93
C GLN A 162 -9.29 12.84 -18.32
N VAL A 163 -9.45 12.12 -17.21
CA VAL A 163 -8.36 11.50 -16.48
C VAL A 163 -7.67 10.44 -17.34
N ALA A 164 -6.37 10.60 -17.55
CA ALA A 164 -5.55 9.67 -18.32
C ALA A 164 -4.89 8.58 -17.45
N PHE A 165 -4.65 8.89 -16.19
CA PHE A 165 -3.85 8.07 -15.30
C PHE A 165 -4.41 8.07 -13.88
N THR A 166 -4.37 6.91 -13.24
CA THR A 166 -4.55 6.77 -11.78
C THR A 166 -3.71 5.60 -11.29
N ILE A 167 -3.36 5.59 -10.02
CA ILE A 167 -2.64 4.49 -9.36
C ILE A 167 -3.28 4.21 -8.02
N GLY A 168 -3.45 2.94 -7.67
CA GLY A 168 -4.08 2.61 -6.40
C GLY A 168 -4.05 1.14 -6.04
N ALA A 169 -4.70 0.83 -4.92
CA ALA A 169 -4.85 -0.53 -4.43
C ALA A 169 -5.91 -1.31 -5.25
N THR A 170 -5.81 -2.62 -5.21
CA THR A 170 -6.69 -3.57 -5.93
C THR A 170 -8.19 -3.29 -5.78
N PRO A 171 -8.73 -2.98 -4.59
CA PRO A 171 -10.15 -2.68 -4.45
C PRO A 171 -10.64 -1.54 -5.35
N PHE A 172 -9.85 -0.48 -5.52
CA PHE A 172 -10.25 0.65 -6.37
C PHE A 172 -10.44 0.24 -7.83
N LEU A 173 -9.53 -0.59 -8.36
CA LEU A 173 -9.63 -1.11 -9.72
C LEU A 173 -10.81 -2.06 -9.88
N GLN A 174 -11.02 -2.96 -8.92
CA GLN A 174 -12.14 -3.92 -8.96
C GLN A 174 -13.49 -3.22 -8.91
N GLU A 175 -13.68 -2.31 -7.97
CA GLU A 175 -14.93 -1.54 -7.83
C GLU A 175 -15.19 -0.67 -9.07
N LEU A 176 -14.14 -0.08 -9.66
CA LEU A 176 -14.25 0.70 -10.89
C LEU A 176 -14.73 -0.18 -12.05
N MET A 177 -14.16 -1.37 -12.22
CA MET A 177 -14.58 -2.33 -13.24
C MET A 177 -16.01 -2.81 -13.03
N ASP A 178 -16.37 -3.18 -11.79
CA ASP A 178 -17.72 -3.64 -11.44
C ASP A 178 -18.76 -2.55 -11.74
N MET A 179 -18.46 -1.31 -11.41
CA MET A 179 -19.33 -0.17 -11.71
C MET A 179 -19.39 0.10 -13.21
N ALA A 180 -18.27 0.05 -13.93
CA ALA A 180 -18.21 0.26 -15.37
C ALA A 180 -19.08 -0.77 -16.12
N GLU A 181 -18.99 -2.04 -15.78
CA GLU A 181 -19.85 -3.10 -16.35
C GLU A 181 -21.33 -2.87 -16.04
N ARG A 182 -21.67 -2.56 -14.79
CA ARG A 182 -23.04 -2.31 -14.36
C ARG A 182 -23.67 -1.11 -15.06
N THR A 183 -22.89 -0.04 -15.26
CA THR A 183 -23.36 1.21 -15.86
C THR A 183 -23.11 1.29 -17.36
N ARG A 184 -22.38 0.32 -17.93
CA ARG A 184 -21.95 0.31 -19.35
C ARG A 184 -21.12 1.54 -19.73
N ARG A 185 -20.33 2.07 -18.80
CA ARG A 185 -19.40 3.18 -19.02
C ARG A 185 -18.00 2.62 -19.31
N HIS A 186 -17.30 3.15 -20.29
CA HIS A 186 -16.02 2.60 -20.78
C HIS A 186 -14.79 3.41 -20.42
N LEU A 187 -14.95 4.63 -19.87
CA LEU A 187 -13.91 5.54 -19.41
C LEU A 187 -12.75 5.70 -20.45
N PRO A 188 -13.02 6.17 -21.66
CA PRO A 188 -12.07 6.12 -22.77
C PRO A 188 -10.80 6.95 -22.57
N SER A 189 -10.82 7.96 -21.68
CA SER A 189 -9.66 8.77 -21.36
C SER A 189 -8.66 8.03 -20.46
N LEU A 190 -9.12 7.08 -19.63
CA LEU A 190 -8.29 6.36 -18.69
C LEU A 190 -7.41 5.32 -19.40
N ARG A 191 -6.13 5.66 -19.60
CA ARG A 191 -5.19 4.82 -20.34
C ARG A 191 -4.30 3.93 -19.45
N LEU A 192 -4.08 4.33 -18.17
CA LEU A 192 -3.20 3.59 -17.25
C LEU A 192 -3.79 3.50 -15.85
N PHE A 193 -3.72 2.29 -15.28
CA PHE A 193 -4.01 2.03 -13.89
C PHE A 193 -2.97 1.04 -13.30
N PRO A 194 -1.76 1.50 -12.93
CA PRO A 194 -0.85 0.69 -12.11
C PRO A 194 -1.52 0.28 -10.80
N CYS A 195 -1.46 -1.00 -10.47
CA CYS A 195 -2.15 -1.58 -9.33
C CYS A 195 -1.15 -2.22 -8.36
N GLY A 196 -1.18 -1.83 -7.08
CA GLY A 196 -0.23 -2.35 -6.10
C GLY A 196 -0.54 -1.94 -4.66
N GLY A 197 0.40 -2.20 -3.76
CA GLY A 197 0.24 -1.89 -2.34
C GLY A 197 -0.65 -2.87 -1.57
N ALA A 198 -1.34 -3.77 -2.25
CA ALA A 198 -2.08 -4.91 -1.73
C ALA A 198 -1.92 -6.09 -2.70
N ALA A 199 -2.36 -7.28 -2.31
CA ALA A 199 -2.34 -8.43 -3.22
C ALA A 199 -3.21 -8.16 -4.45
N VAL A 200 -2.69 -8.45 -5.64
CA VAL A 200 -3.38 -8.31 -6.93
C VAL A 200 -3.44 -9.70 -7.57
N ALA A 201 -4.64 -10.29 -7.63
CA ALA A 201 -4.82 -11.54 -8.33
C ALA A 201 -4.66 -11.33 -9.85
N PRO A 202 -4.02 -12.26 -10.59
CA PRO A 202 -3.83 -12.14 -12.04
C PRO A 202 -5.12 -11.87 -12.80
N GLU A 203 -6.23 -12.48 -12.39
CA GLU A 203 -7.55 -12.35 -13.00
C GLU A 203 -8.07 -10.91 -13.00
N VAL A 204 -7.68 -10.11 -11.99
CA VAL A 204 -8.05 -8.69 -11.94
C VAL A 204 -7.43 -7.94 -13.12
N ILE A 205 -6.16 -8.22 -13.40
CA ILE A 205 -5.46 -7.59 -14.54
C ILE A 205 -5.98 -8.14 -15.88
N TYR A 206 -6.23 -9.45 -15.97
CA TYR A 206 -6.80 -10.07 -17.17
C TYR A 206 -8.21 -9.58 -17.51
N ARG A 207 -8.98 -9.13 -16.52
CA ARG A 207 -10.32 -8.58 -16.73
C ARG A 207 -10.31 -7.16 -17.32
N VAL A 208 -9.28 -6.34 -17.04
CA VAL A 208 -9.24 -4.92 -17.42
C VAL A 208 -9.51 -4.67 -18.89
N PRO A 209 -8.86 -5.34 -19.87
CA PRO A 209 -9.10 -5.06 -21.29
C PRO A 209 -10.51 -5.39 -21.76
N ARG A 210 -11.24 -6.24 -21.02
CA ARG A 210 -12.63 -6.61 -21.35
C ARG A 210 -13.63 -5.58 -20.83
N THR A 211 -13.28 -4.87 -19.76
CA THR A 211 -14.17 -3.91 -19.08
C THR A 211 -13.81 -2.46 -19.42
N LEU A 212 -12.53 -2.13 -19.37
CA LEU A 212 -11.98 -0.80 -19.62
C LEU A 212 -11.06 -0.89 -20.85
N HIS A 213 -11.64 -0.92 -22.05
CA HIS A 213 -10.97 -1.28 -23.33
C HIS A 213 -9.72 -0.44 -23.66
N HIS A 214 -9.65 0.81 -23.16
CA HIS A 214 -8.52 1.72 -23.40
C HIS A 214 -7.52 1.74 -22.26
N CYS A 215 -7.87 1.13 -21.12
CA CYS A 215 -7.04 1.11 -19.94
C CYS A 215 -6.07 -0.08 -19.95
N ARG A 216 -4.83 0.19 -19.57
CA ARG A 216 -3.84 -0.82 -19.28
C ARG A 216 -3.61 -0.84 -17.78
N SER A 217 -3.70 -2.02 -17.20
CA SER A 217 -3.35 -2.22 -15.81
C SER A 217 -2.26 -3.28 -15.71
N PHE A 218 -1.43 -3.11 -14.73
CA PHE A 218 -0.31 -4.00 -14.42
C PHE A 218 0.03 -3.88 -12.94
N ARG A 219 0.68 -4.90 -12.43
CA ARG A 219 1.08 -4.92 -11.02
C ARG A 219 2.37 -4.12 -10.84
N VAL A 220 2.47 -3.44 -9.70
CA VAL A 220 3.66 -2.71 -9.25
C VAL A 220 3.95 -3.05 -7.80
N TYR A 221 5.23 -3.02 -7.44
CA TYR A 221 5.70 -3.35 -6.10
C TYR A 221 6.60 -2.26 -5.54
N GLY A 222 6.47 -2.02 -4.24
CA GLY A 222 7.29 -1.09 -3.47
C GLY A 222 6.75 -0.90 -2.06
N SER A 223 7.47 -0.15 -1.27
CA SER A 223 7.12 0.19 0.12
C SER A 223 7.27 1.68 0.36
N SER A 224 6.99 2.15 1.58
CA SER A 224 7.29 3.53 1.95
C SER A 224 8.79 3.79 1.97
N GLU A 225 9.60 2.79 2.31
CA GLU A 225 11.05 2.83 2.37
C GLU A 225 11.70 2.81 0.97
N ALA A 226 11.12 2.05 0.07
CA ALA A 226 11.58 1.87 -1.31
C ALA A 226 10.41 2.03 -2.29
N PRO A 227 10.02 3.29 -2.61
CA PRO A 227 8.89 3.54 -3.48
C PRO A 227 9.14 3.01 -4.89
N MET A 228 8.16 2.29 -5.43
CA MET A 228 8.14 1.89 -6.83
C MET A 228 9.39 1.13 -7.29
N ILE A 229 9.78 0.07 -6.57
CA ILE A 229 10.88 -0.83 -6.94
C ILE A 229 10.63 -1.41 -8.34
N THR A 230 9.36 -1.71 -8.63
CA THR A 230 8.94 -2.15 -9.96
C THR A 230 7.89 -1.21 -10.55
N LEU A 231 7.90 -1.08 -11.87
CA LEU A 231 6.98 -0.21 -12.62
C LEU A 231 6.04 -0.97 -13.56
N GLY A 232 5.94 -2.29 -13.41
CA GLY A 232 5.05 -3.13 -14.19
C GLY A 232 5.47 -3.36 -15.63
N PHE A 233 4.51 -3.80 -16.43
CA PHE A 233 4.64 -4.03 -17.88
C PHE A 233 3.49 -3.33 -18.62
N PRO A 234 3.69 -2.07 -19.07
CA PRO A 234 2.62 -1.26 -19.63
C PRO A 234 2.29 -1.58 -21.10
N LEU A 235 3.07 -2.42 -21.79
CA LEU A 235 2.86 -2.71 -23.20
C LEU A 235 1.85 -3.84 -23.41
N PRO A 236 1.02 -3.79 -24.49
CA PRO A 236 -0.01 -4.81 -24.74
C PRO A 236 0.51 -6.23 -24.87
N GLN A 237 1.67 -6.39 -25.50
CA GLN A 237 2.29 -7.70 -25.72
C GLN A 237 2.76 -8.36 -24.42
N ASP A 238 2.98 -7.56 -23.37
CA ASP A 238 3.49 -8.05 -22.08
C ASP A 238 2.36 -8.36 -21.08
N HIS A 239 1.11 -8.51 -21.56
CA HIS A 239 -0.07 -8.63 -20.70
C HIS A 239 0.01 -9.79 -19.71
N GLN A 240 0.64 -10.91 -20.09
CA GLN A 240 0.87 -12.03 -19.17
C GLN A 240 1.83 -11.62 -18.04
N LEU A 241 2.97 -11.01 -18.37
CA LEU A 241 3.92 -10.49 -17.36
C LEU A 241 3.29 -9.43 -16.47
N ALA A 242 2.44 -8.57 -17.05
CA ALA A 242 1.69 -7.56 -16.31
C ALA A 242 0.76 -8.15 -15.23
N ALA A 243 0.18 -9.33 -15.50
CA ALA A 243 -0.76 -10.01 -14.61
C ALA A 243 -0.07 -10.96 -13.62
N GLU A 244 0.96 -11.69 -14.05
CA GLU A 244 1.53 -12.80 -13.29
C GLU A 244 2.78 -12.42 -12.48
N THR A 245 3.38 -11.23 -12.74
CA THR A 245 4.51 -10.72 -11.97
C THR A 245 4.15 -9.45 -11.23
N ASP A 246 4.92 -9.08 -10.22
CA ASP A 246 4.77 -7.79 -9.54
C ASP A 246 5.55 -6.67 -10.21
N GLY A 247 5.90 -6.86 -11.48
CA GLY A 247 6.41 -5.88 -12.40
C GLY A 247 7.93 -5.88 -12.57
N LYS A 248 8.38 -5.17 -13.60
CA LYS A 248 9.79 -5.03 -13.98
C LYS A 248 10.50 -4.09 -13.01
N VAL A 249 11.68 -4.49 -12.56
CA VAL A 249 12.58 -3.64 -11.76
C VAL A 249 13.08 -2.48 -12.62
N VAL A 250 13.00 -1.25 -12.09
CA VAL A 250 13.47 -0.04 -12.77
C VAL A 250 14.25 0.83 -11.78
N ASP A 251 15.45 1.24 -12.14
CA ASP A 251 16.35 2.11 -11.35
C ASP A 251 16.71 1.60 -9.94
N TYR A 252 16.45 0.35 -9.66
CA TYR A 252 16.90 -0.34 -8.45
C TYR A 252 17.82 -1.51 -8.80
N GLU A 253 18.76 -1.78 -7.93
CA GLU A 253 19.46 -3.04 -7.86
C GLU A 253 18.69 -3.95 -6.90
N VAL A 254 18.35 -5.14 -7.36
CA VAL A 254 17.60 -6.13 -6.57
C VAL A 254 18.44 -7.39 -6.40
N LEU A 255 18.59 -7.80 -5.16
CA LEU A 255 19.23 -9.04 -4.75
C LEU A 255 18.18 -9.92 -4.07
N ILE A 256 18.13 -11.19 -4.42
CA ILE A 256 17.34 -12.18 -3.67
C ILE A 256 18.28 -12.93 -2.74
N GLN A 257 18.08 -12.82 -1.44
CA GLN A 257 18.94 -13.43 -0.43
C GLN A 257 18.28 -14.65 0.20
N LYS A 258 18.97 -15.79 0.17
CA LYS A 258 18.55 -17.00 0.85
C LYS A 258 18.76 -16.90 2.37
N ALA A 259 18.13 -17.81 3.12
CA ALA A 259 18.27 -17.87 4.57
C ALA A 259 19.71 -18.14 5.06
N ASP A 260 20.57 -18.68 4.23
CA ASP A 260 22.00 -18.91 4.50
C ASP A 260 22.88 -17.70 4.15
N GLY A 261 22.30 -16.57 3.73
CA GLY A 261 22.99 -15.35 3.34
C GLY A 261 23.52 -15.34 1.92
N GLN A 262 23.37 -16.45 1.15
CA GLN A 262 23.82 -16.51 -0.24
C GLN A 262 22.81 -15.85 -1.19
N CYS A 263 23.31 -15.33 -2.32
CA CYS A 263 22.45 -14.87 -3.40
C CYS A 263 21.69 -16.03 -4.05
N ALA A 264 20.39 -15.89 -4.24
CA ALA A 264 19.57 -16.83 -4.98
C ALA A 264 19.77 -16.68 -6.50
N ALA A 265 19.72 -17.76 -7.24
CA ALA A 265 19.65 -17.71 -8.69
C ALA A 265 18.25 -17.26 -9.15
N THR A 266 18.15 -16.81 -10.42
CA THR A 266 16.87 -16.48 -11.06
C THR A 266 15.86 -17.63 -10.89
N GLY A 267 14.64 -17.30 -10.48
CA GLY A 267 13.57 -18.26 -10.18
C GLY A 267 13.65 -18.91 -8.80
N GLN A 268 14.69 -18.64 -8.00
CA GLN A 268 14.79 -19.14 -6.62
C GLN A 268 14.32 -18.09 -5.61
N GLU A 269 13.51 -18.52 -4.65
CA GLU A 269 12.99 -17.68 -3.59
C GLU A 269 14.04 -17.28 -2.54
N GLY A 270 13.88 -16.09 -2.02
CA GLY A 270 14.59 -15.55 -0.87
C GLY A 270 14.03 -14.20 -0.47
N GLU A 271 14.69 -13.53 0.47
CA GLU A 271 14.36 -12.16 0.83
C GLU A 271 14.70 -11.21 -0.30
N ILE A 272 13.78 -10.30 -0.61
CA ILE A 272 14.00 -9.22 -1.57
C ILE A 272 14.79 -8.12 -0.89
N CYS A 273 16.05 -7.93 -1.31
CA CYS A 273 16.90 -6.85 -0.84
C CYS A 273 17.13 -5.85 -1.97
N VAL A 274 17.06 -4.55 -1.67
CA VAL A 274 17.08 -3.51 -2.71
C VAL A 274 18.03 -2.38 -2.39
N ARG A 275 18.63 -1.81 -3.45
CA ARG A 275 19.46 -0.62 -3.40
C ARG A 275 19.14 0.25 -4.61
N GLY A 276 19.06 1.57 -4.44
CA GLY A 276 18.77 2.45 -5.57
C GLY A 276 18.55 3.90 -5.18
N PRO A 277 18.47 4.80 -6.16
CA PRO A 277 18.45 6.25 -5.93
C PRO A 277 17.15 6.79 -5.32
N ALA A 278 16.07 6.03 -5.37
CA ALA A 278 14.80 6.40 -4.73
C ALA A 278 14.60 5.75 -3.35
N LEU A 279 15.61 5.00 -2.87
CA LEU A 279 15.58 4.40 -1.54
C LEU A 279 15.60 5.49 -0.46
N PHE A 280 14.88 5.28 0.64
CA PHE A 280 14.82 6.19 1.77
C PHE A 280 16.21 6.42 2.40
N LEU A 281 16.36 7.50 3.17
CA LEU A 281 17.61 7.81 3.87
C LEU A 281 17.85 6.92 5.10
N GLY A 282 16.83 6.24 5.56
CA GLY A 282 16.77 5.45 6.78
C GLY A 282 15.58 5.82 7.65
N TYR A 283 15.51 5.22 8.82
CA TYR A 283 14.53 5.57 9.83
C TYR A 283 15.05 6.68 10.75
N ALA A 284 14.16 7.45 11.36
CA ALA A 284 14.57 8.50 12.31
C ALA A 284 15.31 7.94 13.53
N ARG A 285 15.07 6.68 13.90
CA ARG A 285 15.85 5.96 14.92
C ARG A 285 16.96 5.18 14.24
N LEU A 286 18.20 5.50 14.62
CA LEU A 286 19.41 4.93 13.99
C LEU A 286 19.46 3.40 14.12
N GLU A 287 19.02 2.86 15.25
CA GLU A 287 18.99 1.41 15.50
C GLU A 287 18.15 0.69 14.45
N HIS A 288 16.97 1.23 14.11
CA HIS A 288 16.10 0.66 13.07
C HIS A 288 16.74 0.71 11.68
N THR A 289 17.57 1.73 11.42
CA THR A 289 18.29 1.84 10.14
C THR A 289 19.39 0.80 10.07
N GLN A 290 20.18 0.64 11.13
CA GLN A 290 21.26 -0.34 11.19
C GLN A 290 20.78 -1.77 11.05
N GLU A 291 19.60 -2.09 11.63
CA GLU A 291 18.95 -3.40 11.50
C GLU A 291 18.39 -3.67 10.09
N ALA A 292 18.13 -2.62 9.32
CA ALA A 292 17.41 -2.72 8.04
C ALA A 292 18.34 -2.76 6.82
N PHE A 293 19.63 -2.45 6.97
CA PHE A 293 20.60 -2.43 5.90
C PHE A 293 21.75 -3.40 6.16
N ASP A 294 22.19 -4.07 5.10
CA ASP A 294 23.44 -4.84 5.16
C ASP A 294 24.69 -3.94 4.94
N GLU A 295 25.89 -4.53 5.07
CA GLU A 295 27.17 -3.84 4.88
C GLU A 295 27.38 -3.34 3.43
N ALA A 296 26.72 -3.96 2.44
CA ALA A 296 26.76 -3.57 1.03
C ALA A 296 25.76 -2.45 0.69
N GLY A 297 24.94 -2.02 1.67
CA GLY A 297 23.96 -0.94 1.53
C GLY A 297 22.62 -1.40 0.91
N TYR A 298 22.33 -2.69 0.90
CA TYR A 298 21.01 -3.18 0.52
C TYR A 298 20.05 -3.07 1.70
N PHE A 299 18.88 -2.54 1.42
CA PHE A 299 17.75 -2.52 2.34
C PHE A 299 17.03 -3.87 2.32
N HIS A 300 16.90 -4.49 3.47
CA HIS A 300 16.15 -5.72 3.70
C HIS A 300 14.66 -5.40 3.83
N THR A 301 13.87 -5.77 2.81
CA THR A 301 12.45 -5.40 2.76
C THR A 301 11.59 -6.21 3.72
N GLY A 302 12.05 -7.36 4.17
CA GLY A 302 11.26 -8.35 4.89
C GLY A 302 10.22 -9.08 4.02
N ASP A 303 10.24 -8.81 2.73
CA ASP A 303 9.38 -9.42 1.74
C ASP A 303 10.13 -10.58 1.04
N VAL A 304 9.41 -11.65 0.71
CA VAL A 304 9.95 -12.85 0.05
C VAL A 304 9.48 -12.88 -1.40
N GLY A 305 10.37 -13.31 -2.29
CA GLY A 305 10.05 -13.42 -3.71
C GLY A 305 11.24 -13.93 -4.52
N TYR A 306 11.13 -13.84 -5.83
CA TYR A 306 12.20 -14.20 -6.76
C TYR A 306 12.22 -13.27 -7.98
N LEU A 307 13.35 -13.25 -8.69
CA LEU A 307 13.50 -12.56 -9.96
C LEU A 307 13.22 -13.52 -11.12
N THR A 308 12.48 -13.05 -12.12
CA THR A 308 12.28 -13.76 -13.39
C THR A 308 13.41 -13.45 -14.39
N PRO A 309 13.58 -14.23 -15.48
CA PRO A 309 14.54 -13.93 -16.54
C PRO A 309 14.32 -12.55 -17.19
N GLU A 310 13.10 -12.04 -17.20
CA GLU A 310 12.72 -10.73 -17.76
C GLU A 310 13.07 -9.56 -16.82
N GLY A 311 13.62 -9.85 -15.64
CA GLY A 311 13.95 -8.86 -14.61
C GLY A 311 12.73 -8.34 -13.84
N ALA A 312 11.69 -9.17 -13.75
CA ALA A 312 10.53 -8.90 -12.92
C ALA A 312 10.67 -9.50 -11.53
N ILE A 313 10.02 -8.91 -10.55
CA ILE A 313 9.82 -9.49 -9.22
C ILE A 313 8.51 -10.29 -9.24
N VAL A 314 8.54 -11.47 -8.61
CA VAL A 314 7.35 -12.19 -8.16
C VAL A 314 7.38 -12.22 -6.63
N PHE A 315 6.49 -11.47 -6.02
CA PHE A 315 6.32 -11.41 -4.57
C PHE A 315 5.52 -12.63 -4.10
N THR A 316 6.10 -13.45 -3.23
CA THR A 316 5.47 -14.69 -2.73
C THR A 316 5.02 -14.59 -1.28
N GLY A 317 5.43 -13.56 -0.54
CA GLY A 317 4.97 -13.36 0.84
C GLY A 317 5.85 -12.42 1.65
N ARG A 318 5.64 -12.46 2.96
CA ARG A 318 6.45 -11.72 3.93
C ARG A 318 7.06 -12.66 4.93
N ILE A 319 8.31 -12.43 5.30
CA ILE A 319 9.02 -13.24 6.30
C ILE A 319 8.19 -13.35 7.59
N LYS A 320 7.60 -12.25 8.06
CA LYS A 320 6.75 -12.19 9.26
C LYS A 320 5.36 -12.83 9.13
N ASP A 321 4.92 -13.07 7.89
CA ASP A 321 3.61 -13.67 7.58
C ASP A 321 3.73 -15.15 7.20
N LEU A 322 4.97 -15.69 7.17
CA LEU A 322 5.20 -17.11 7.04
C LEU A 322 4.65 -17.85 8.25
N ILE A 323 3.89 -18.90 7.99
CA ILE A 323 3.31 -19.77 9.01
C ILE A 323 4.26 -20.94 9.23
N ASN A 324 4.79 -21.08 10.45
CA ASN A 324 5.76 -22.14 10.76
C ASN A 324 5.03 -23.38 11.29
N ARG A 325 4.55 -24.23 10.40
CA ARG A 325 3.81 -25.44 10.72
C ARG A 325 4.73 -26.65 10.87
N GLY A 326 5.10 -26.96 12.10
CA GLY A 326 5.96 -28.12 12.38
C GLY A 326 7.36 -28.05 11.76
N GLY A 327 7.92 -26.85 11.58
CA GLY A 327 9.20 -26.59 10.93
C GLY A 327 9.10 -26.26 9.44
N GLU A 328 7.93 -26.46 8.83
CA GLU A 328 7.67 -26.11 7.43
C GLU A 328 7.15 -24.69 7.34
N LYS A 329 7.72 -23.86 6.45
CA LYS A 329 7.32 -22.47 6.24
C LYS A 329 6.28 -22.39 5.12
N ILE A 330 5.06 -22.00 5.46
CA ILE A 330 3.93 -21.86 4.54
C ILE A 330 3.72 -20.37 4.26
N SER A 331 3.68 -19.99 2.98
CA SER A 331 3.31 -18.63 2.59
C SER A 331 1.80 -18.41 2.78
N ALA A 332 1.44 -17.47 3.63
CA ALA A 332 0.05 -17.06 3.77
C ALA A 332 -0.52 -16.52 2.44
N LYS A 333 0.30 -15.82 1.66
CA LYS A 333 -0.09 -15.29 0.34
C LYS A 333 -0.43 -16.39 -0.66
N GLU A 334 0.37 -17.46 -0.73
CA GLU A 334 0.09 -18.60 -1.62
C GLU A 334 -1.31 -19.18 -1.37
N VAL A 335 -1.66 -19.33 -0.09
CA VAL A 335 -2.99 -19.83 0.28
C VAL A 335 -4.07 -18.79 -0.06
N GLU A 336 -3.83 -17.51 0.18
CA GLU A 336 -4.76 -16.44 -0.20
C GLU A 336 -5.02 -16.40 -1.70
N ASP A 337 -3.98 -16.51 -2.52
CA ASP A 337 -4.10 -16.52 -3.98
C ASP A 337 -4.94 -17.71 -4.48
N LEU A 338 -4.81 -18.88 -3.87
CA LEU A 338 -5.67 -20.01 -4.15
C LEU A 338 -7.13 -19.78 -3.74
N LEU A 339 -7.36 -19.22 -2.54
CA LEU A 339 -8.71 -18.92 -2.05
C LEU A 339 -9.44 -17.90 -2.93
N HIS A 340 -8.71 -16.92 -3.50
CA HIS A 340 -9.29 -15.94 -4.42
C HIS A 340 -9.78 -16.53 -5.76
N GLN A 341 -9.34 -17.73 -6.14
CA GLN A 341 -9.83 -18.44 -7.33
C GLN A 341 -11.24 -19.02 -7.13
N HIS A 342 -11.74 -19.08 -5.89
CA HIS A 342 -13.09 -19.57 -5.64
C HIS A 342 -14.14 -18.54 -6.06
N PRO A 343 -15.14 -18.90 -6.89
CA PRO A 343 -16.12 -17.93 -7.45
C PRO A 343 -16.95 -17.22 -6.38
N SER A 344 -17.16 -17.85 -5.21
CA SER A 344 -17.92 -17.28 -4.10
C SER A 344 -17.07 -16.53 -3.08
N VAL A 345 -15.74 -16.45 -3.26
CA VAL A 345 -14.83 -15.66 -2.39
C VAL A 345 -14.65 -14.27 -2.96
N GLN A 346 -15.00 -13.26 -2.17
CA GLN A 346 -14.77 -11.87 -2.48
C GLN A 346 -13.36 -11.44 -2.05
N ALA A 347 -12.97 -11.82 -0.82
CA ALA A 347 -11.66 -11.55 -0.27
C ALA A 347 -11.26 -12.62 0.74
N ALA A 348 -9.96 -12.88 0.85
CA ALA A 348 -9.39 -13.82 1.81
C ALA A 348 -8.17 -13.21 2.50
N ALA A 349 -7.98 -13.54 3.77
CA ALA A 349 -6.79 -13.22 4.54
C ALA A 349 -6.37 -14.45 5.35
N VAL A 350 -5.09 -14.82 5.22
CA VAL A 350 -4.55 -16.00 5.88
C VAL A 350 -3.51 -15.56 6.92
N VAL A 351 -3.59 -16.16 8.10
CA VAL A 351 -2.69 -15.87 9.24
C VAL A 351 -2.30 -17.16 9.96
N ALA A 352 -1.19 -17.07 10.71
CA ALA A 352 -0.81 -18.11 11.64
C ALA A 352 -1.80 -18.14 12.82
N MET A 353 -2.17 -19.33 13.25
CA MET A 353 -2.90 -19.60 14.49
C MET A 353 -2.08 -20.59 15.33
N PRO A 354 -2.04 -20.45 16.67
CA PRO A 354 -1.34 -21.40 17.54
C PRO A 354 -1.87 -22.83 17.34
N HIS A 355 -0.97 -23.81 17.40
CA HIS A 355 -1.30 -25.23 17.36
C HIS A 355 -0.43 -26.02 18.37
N ALA A 356 -1.07 -26.78 19.27
CA ALA A 356 -0.41 -27.41 20.42
C ALA A 356 0.78 -28.31 20.03
N ARG A 357 0.73 -29.00 18.91
CA ARG A 357 1.77 -29.95 18.46
C ARG A 357 2.71 -29.37 17.40
N LEU A 358 2.19 -28.49 16.54
CA LEU A 358 2.92 -28.02 15.35
C LEU A 358 3.50 -26.61 15.53
N GLY A 359 3.27 -25.97 16.67
CA GLY A 359 3.59 -24.57 16.92
C GLY A 359 2.55 -23.66 16.30
N GLU A 360 2.45 -23.66 14.95
CA GLU A 360 1.47 -22.87 14.23
C GLU A 360 0.72 -23.74 13.20
N THR A 361 -0.46 -23.25 12.80
CA THR A 361 -1.27 -23.81 11.71
C THR A 361 -1.89 -22.70 10.89
N VAL A 362 -2.43 -23.07 9.72
CA VAL A 362 -3.05 -22.13 8.76
C VAL A 362 -4.48 -21.81 9.20
N CYS A 363 -4.78 -20.52 9.34
CA CYS A 363 -6.11 -19.99 9.63
C CYS A 363 -6.53 -19.01 8.52
N ALA A 364 -7.70 -19.23 7.93
CA ALA A 364 -8.24 -18.35 6.87
C ALA A 364 -9.44 -17.56 7.37
N TYR A 365 -9.46 -16.27 7.05
CA TYR A 365 -10.62 -15.39 7.16
C TYR A 365 -11.11 -15.11 5.76
N ILE A 366 -12.42 -15.30 5.50
CA ILE A 366 -13.02 -15.20 4.17
C ILE A 366 -14.23 -14.27 4.21
N ILE A 367 -14.27 -13.33 3.26
CA ILE A 367 -15.47 -12.55 2.93
C ILE A 367 -16.10 -13.22 1.71
N ALA A 368 -17.34 -13.65 1.85
CA ALA A 368 -18.11 -14.23 0.76
C ALA A 368 -18.64 -13.14 -0.19
N ARG A 369 -18.81 -13.48 -1.46
CA ARG A 369 -19.51 -12.59 -2.40
C ARG A 369 -20.98 -12.46 -2.02
N PRO A 370 -21.60 -11.28 -2.21
CA PRO A 370 -23.02 -11.09 -1.96
C PRO A 370 -23.88 -12.15 -2.68
N GLY A 371 -24.81 -12.75 -1.94
CA GLY A 371 -25.69 -13.79 -2.46
C GLY A 371 -25.08 -15.19 -2.56
N THR A 372 -23.86 -15.39 -2.05
CA THR A 372 -23.20 -16.71 -1.97
C THR A 372 -22.90 -17.09 -0.52
N ALA A 373 -22.77 -18.38 -0.26
CA ALA A 373 -22.46 -18.94 1.06
C ALA A 373 -21.50 -20.13 0.90
N PRO A 374 -20.19 -19.87 0.61
CA PRO A 374 -19.23 -20.95 0.49
C PRO A 374 -19.04 -21.67 1.83
N SER A 375 -18.93 -23.00 1.79
CA SER A 375 -18.64 -23.81 2.97
C SER A 375 -17.14 -24.12 3.09
N ALA A 376 -16.72 -24.59 4.26
CA ALA A 376 -15.35 -25.10 4.44
C ALA A 376 -15.05 -26.29 3.49
N GLN A 377 -16.08 -27.08 3.13
CA GLN A 377 -15.93 -28.19 2.18
C GLN A 377 -15.69 -27.69 0.76
N ASP A 378 -16.35 -26.59 0.33
CA ASP A 378 -16.11 -25.99 -0.99
C ASP A 378 -14.67 -25.46 -1.10
N ILE A 379 -14.18 -24.86 -0.03
CA ILE A 379 -12.79 -24.39 0.06
C ILE A 379 -11.80 -25.56 0.00
N ALA A 380 -12.06 -26.62 0.77
CA ALA A 380 -11.21 -27.82 0.73
C ALA A 380 -11.20 -28.46 -0.67
N ALA A 381 -12.35 -28.56 -1.34
CA ALA A 381 -12.47 -29.08 -2.71
C ALA A 381 -11.71 -28.22 -3.74
N LEU A 382 -11.68 -26.89 -3.55
CA LEU A 382 -10.85 -26.01 -4.38
C LEU A 382 -9.35 -26.35 -4.22
N LEU A 383 -8.89 -26.44 -2.98
CA LEU A 383 -7.47 -26.70 -2.67
C LEU A 383 -7.05 -28.11 -3.15
N ASP A 384 -7.93 -29.12 -3.04
CA ASP A 384 -7.69 -30.46 -3.60
C ASP A 384 -7.49 -30.39 -5.12
N ARG A 385 -8.34 -29.65 -5.84
CA ARG A 385 -8.21 -29.48 -7.30
C ARG A 385 -6.95 -28.69 -7.71
N SER A 386 -6.47 -27.79 -6.85
CA SER A 386 -5.26 -27.01 -7.11
C SER A 386 -3.98 -27.81 -6.92
N GLY A 387 -4.06 -29.03 -6.38
CA GLY A 387 -2.91 -29.91 -6.16
C GLY A 387 -1.92 -29.41 -5.10
N VAL A 388 -2.30 -28.42 -4.31
CA VAL A 388 -1.46 -27.87 -3.25
C VAL A 388 -1.31 -28.87 -2.11
N ALA A 389 -0.15 -28.88 -1.47
CA ALA A 389 0.14 -29.80 -0.38
C ALA A 389 -0.82 -29.61 0.81
N ARG A 390 -1.30 -30.71 1.39
CA ARG A 390 -2.34 -30.70 2.45
C ARG A 390 -1.98 -29.90 3.69
N GLN A 391 -0.69 -29.80 4.04
CA GLN A 391 -0.24 -28.97 5.16
C GLN A 391 -0.53 -27.47 4.99
N LYS A 392 -0.77 -27.01 3.77
CA LYS A 392 -1.15 -25.64 3.43
C LYS A 392 -2.66 -25.36 3.57
N TYR A 393 -3.47 -26.40 3.79
CA TYR A 393 -4.90 -26.20 3.96
C TYR A 393 -5.20 -25.49 5.27
N PRO A 394 -6.11 -24.50 5.26
CA PRO A 394 -6.59 -23.90 6.50
C PRO A 394 -7.26 -24.95 7.39
N GLU A 395 -6.75 -25.12 8.61
CA GLU A 395 -7.37 -25.97 9.62
C GLU A 395 -8.57 -25.28 10.27
N GLN A 396 -8.56 -23.92 10.23
CA GLN A 396 -9.70 -23.11 10.67
C GLN A 396 -10.07 -22.10 9.58
N ILE A 397 -11.37 -21.97 9.31
CA ILE A 397 -11.92 -21.00 8.37
C ILE A 397 -13.00 -20.20 9.10
N PHE A 398 -12.82 -18.88 9.10
CA PHE A 398 -13.81 -17.93 9.63
C PHE A 398 -14.38 -17.10 8.50
N PHE A 399 -15.71 -17.15 8.34
CA PHE A 399 -16.43 -16.26 7.45
C PHE A 399 -16.74 -14.97 8.20
N VAL A 400 -16.39 -13.82 7.60
CA VAL A 400 -16.54 -12.50 8.20
C VAL A 400 -17.14 -11.52 7.19
N ASP A 401 -17.80 -10.47 7.67
CA ASP A 401 -18.43 -9.46 6.80
C ASP A 401 -17.41 -8.43 6.30
N GLN A 402 -16.37 -8.16 7.08
CA GLN A 402 -15.33 -7.17 6.74
C GLN A 402 -13.98 -7.50 7.39
N PHE A 403 -12.90 -7.00 6.80
CA PHE A 403 -11.57 -7.04 7.40
C PHE A 403 -11.24 -5.74 8.12
N PRO A 404 -10.46 -5.78 9.21
CA PRO A 404 -9.82 -4.59 9.72
C PRO A 404 -8.78 -4.09 8.71
N THR A 405 -8.93 -2.83 8.25
CA THR A 405 -8.05 -2.24 7.24
C THR A 405 -7.39 -0.97 7.72
N THR A 406 -6.29 -0.60 7.06
CA THR A 406 -5.69 0.73 7.16
C THR A 406 -6.47 1.74 6.32
N ALA A 407 -6.17 3.04 6.47
CA ALA A 407 -6.75 4.09 5.62
C ALA A 407 -6.42 3.91 4.11
N SER A 408 -5.35 3.19 3.78
CA SER A 408 -4.97 2.84 2.40
C SER A 408 -5.59 1.53 1.89
N GLY A 409 -6.50 0.89 2.65
CA GLY A 409 -7.17 -0.35 2.26
C GLY A 409 -6.39 -1.64 2.53
N LYS A 410 -5.21 -1.58 3.17
CA LYS A 410 -4.42 -2.78 3.53
C LYS A 410 -5.03 -3.50 4.72
N ILE A 411 -5.15 -4.83 4.64
CA ILE A 411 -5.65 -5.69 5.71
C ILE A 411 -4.65 -5.68 6.88
N LYS A 412 -5.16 -5.43 8.11
CA LYS A 412 -4.38 -5.47 9.35
C LYS A 412 -4.30 -6.91 9.86
N LYS A 413 -3.40 -7.71 9.27
CA LYS A 413 -3.22 -9.13 9.65
C LYS A 413 -2.82 -9.34 11.10
N ASP A 414 -2.18 -8.36 11.74
CA ASP A 414 -1.86 -8.39 13.17
C ASP A 414 -3.12 -8.49 14.06
N LEU A 415 -4.20 -7.81 13.68
CA LEU A 415 -5.48 -7.90 14.37
C LEU A 415 -6.14 -9.27 14.14
N LEU A 416 -6.06 -9.80 12.91
CA LEU A 416 -6.58 -11.13 12.59
C LEU A 416 -5.81 -12.23 13.34
N ARG A 417 -4.47 -12.10 13.50
CA ARG A 417 -3.67 -13.05 14.32
C ARG A 417 -4.11 -13.02 15.78
N LYS A 418 -4.34 -11.84 16.35
CA LYS A 418 -4.83 -11.69 17.73
C LYS A 418 -6.21 -12.32 17.89
N ASP A 419 -7.10 -12.10 16.93
CA ASP A 419 -8.43 -12.75 16.94
C ASP A 419 -8.32 -14.27 16.82
N ALA A 420 -7.47 -14.79 15.93
CA ALA A 420 -7.21 -16.23 15.80
C ALA A 420 -6.68 -16.85 17.10
N GLN A 421 -5.74 -16.17 17.77
CA GLN A 421 -5.23 -16.59 19.07
C GLN A 421 -6.33 -16.63 20.14
N HIS A 422 -7.17 -15.58 20.17
CA HIS A 422 -8.27 -15.49 21.14
C HIS A 422 -9.32 -16.59 20.92
N ARG A 423 -9.69 -16.84 19.67
CA ARG A 423 -10.63 -17.92 19.31
C ARG A 423 -10.07 -19.30 19.59
N HIS A 424 -8.76 -19.50 19.42
CA HIS A 424 -8.11 -20.76 19.76
C HIS A 424 -8.21 -21.08 21.28
N THR A 425 -8.19 -20.05 22.15
CA THR A 425 -8.34 -20.18 23.60
C THR A 425 -9.80 -20.22 24.07
N GLY A 426 -10.79 -20.30 23.16
CA GLY A 426 -12.21 -20.40 23.48
C GLY A 426 -12.90 -19.06 23.75
N GLY A 427 -12.27 -17.92 23.39
CA GLY A 427 -12.87 -16.60 23.49
C GLY A 427 -13.92 -16.31 22.40
N PRO A 428 -14.90 -15.42 22.64
CA PRO A 428 -15.81 -14.94 21.61
C PRO A 428 -15.08 -14.16 20.53
N ALA A 429 -15.69 -14.04 19.34
CA ALA A 429 -15.15 -13.23 18.25
C ALA A 429 -14.89 -11.78 18.69
N THR A 430 -13.69 -11.27 18.48
CA THR A 430 -13.38 -9.85 18.64
C THR A 430 -13.83 -9.11 17.36
N THR A 431 -14.88 -8.30 17.48
CA THR A 431 -15.45 -7.47 16.39
C THR A 431 -14.53 -6.28 16.06
#